data_00ab2c31a75ab4d3831ea80e9f185bcc
#
_entry.id   00ab2c31a75ab4d3831ea80e9f185bcc
#
_cell.length_a   1.000
_cell.length_b   1.000
_cell.length_c   1.000
_cell.angle_alpha   90.00
_cell.angle_beta   90.00
_cell.angle_gamma   90.00
#
_symmetry.space_group_name_H-M   'P 1'
#
loop_
_entity.id
_entity.type
_entity.pdbx_description
1 polymer ?
#
loop_
_entity_poly.entity_id
_entity_poly.type
_entity_poly.pdbx_seq_one_letter_code
_entity_poly.pdbx_strand_id
1 'polypeptide(L)'
;MRNRQEEIKAKGFNLVAGQPDTYSNRPTGFQGKPPSLDFNKLKVGTQILDDAIFRFGDFCRINPRLANKPNVLRAIDNYDLKTMREISEFFYKTSGIYSRIIRYMAFMYCYDWFVTPFVNDKEVKKEKLLKGFYGALTVLDKFGVKKTLGEIAVEVLKMGAYYGYKVPVNGSVVLQKLPVNYCRSRFFCGNKPAVEFNMKFFDEYFKDTTQRMRVLKTFPAEFGKGYELYKKGKLPPAFQGDTAGWYLLDPEQTVKFTANGEDHPMFISVIPLILDLDEAQDLDRKKTLQRLLKIVIQKMPLDKQGELIFDVEEAQQLHNNAVQMLSRAIGIDVLTTFADVEVESMDASKAEAQSDDLARVERQLYNEAGVSQMQFNTDGNIALEKSILNDEATIYNMILQFEQFLNELLQPFNTSPKKVEYRVQILKTTIYNYKELAKLYKEQTQLGYSKFLPQIALGQSQSSILANAYFENDILDLVNVFIPPLMSSTMNADVLNRVRADQGKPNAGSGNSSSGEGPGRKELADDQKSEKTIKNRESMS
;
A
#
# COMPACT_ATOMS: atom_id res chain seq x y z
N MET A 1 9.14 44.63 15.70
CA MET A 1 8.95 43.22 16.14
C MET A 1 8.12 43.11 17.45
N ARG A 2 8.19 44.03 18.40
CA ARG A 2 7.38 43.99 19.64
C ARG A 2 5.86 44.07 19.39
N ASN A 3 5.39 44.92 18.49
CA ASN A 3 3.95 45.10 18.24
C ASN A 3 3.24 43.85 17.65
N ARG A 4 3.99 43.00 16.92
CA ARG A 4 3.41 41.77 16.32
C ARG A 4 3.25 40.64 17.33
N GLN A 5 4.04 40.65 18.41
CA GLN A 5 3.91 39.68 19.51
C GLN A 5 2.74 40.03 20.46
N GLU A 6 2.45 41.30 20.61
CA GLU A 6 1.28 41.75 21.42
C GLU A 6 -0.04 41.48 20.69
N GLU A 7 -0.08 41.66 19.38
CA GLU A 7 -1.26 41.32 18.56
C GLU A 7 -1.56 39.81 18.53
N ILE A 8 -0.51 38.96 18.58
CA ILE A 8 -0.65 37.50 18.62
C ILE A 8 -1.12 37.06 20.01
N LYS A 9 -0.67 37.73 21.09
CA LYS A 9 -1.17 37.49 22.46
C LYS A 9 -2.61 37.89 22.63
N ALA A 10 -3.06 38.97 22.00
CA ALA A 10 -4.45 39.43 22.04
C ALA A 10 -5.41 38.46 21.31
N LYS A 11 -4.91 37.59 20.41
CA LYS A 11 -5.68 36.55 19.70
C LYS A 11 -5.64 35.18 20.38
N GLY A 12 -5.12 35.07 21.60
CA GLY A 12 -5.16 33.84 22.40
C GLY A 12 -4.14 32.76 22.00
N PHE A 13 -3.16 33.09 21.17
CA PHE A 13 -2.07 32.17 20.82
C PHE A 13 -0.83 32.47 21.67
N ASN A 14 -0.53 31.60 22.62
CA ASN A 14 0.74 31.64 23.37
C ASN A 14 1.82 30.90 22.58
N LEU A 15 2.67 31.64 21.90
CA LEU A 15 3.92 31.11 21.33
C LEU A 15 5.00 31.12 22.44
N VAL A 16 5.21 29.98 23.07
CA VAL A 16 6.37 29.73 23.91
C VAL A 16 7.31 28.81 23.15
N ALA A 17 8.48 29.34 22.81
CA ALA A 17 9.53 28.56 22.22
C ALA A 17 10.17 27.64 23.28
N GLY A 18 10.19 26.34 23.04
CA GLY A 18 11.22 25.44 23.57
C GLY A 18 11.00 24.75 24.91
N GLN A 19 9.74 24.47 25.33
CA GLN A 19 9.50 23.47 26.39
C GLN A 19 8.52 22.40 25.91
N PRO A 20 8.72 21.12 26.30
CA PRO A 20 7.78 20.07 25.97
C PRO A 20 6.45 20.38 26.66
N ASP A 21 5.38 20.41 25.87
CA ASP A 21 4.02 20.69 26.31
C ASP A 21 3.64 19.79 27.48
N THR A 22 3.67 20.36 28.67
CA THR A 22 2.84 19.86 29.75
C THR A 22 1.39 20.23 29.42
N TYR A 23 0.48 19.29 29.56
CA TYR A 23 -0.96 19.33 29.24
C TYR A 23 -1.78 20.46 29.90
N SER A 24 -1.22 21.64 30.13
CA SER A 24 -1.84 22.73 30.89
C SER A 24 -2.54 23.83 30.07
N ASN A 25 -2.50 23.77 28.71
CA ASN A 25 -3.20 24.76 27.88
C ASN A 25 -4.43 24.17 27.18
N ARG A 26 -5.43 23.79 27.99
CA ARG A 26 -6.79 23.62 27.48
C ARG A 26 -7.52 24.96 27.48
N PRO A 27 -8.35 25.28 26.47
CA PRO A 27 -9.21 26.47 26.52
C PRO A 27 -10.09 26.40 27.78
N THR A 28 -10.13 27.47 28.52
CA THR A 28 -10.81 27.64 29.80
C THR A 28 -12.35 27.58 29.68
N GLY A 29 -12.90 26.62 28.99
CA GLY A 29 -14.34 26.39 28.83
C GLY A 29 -14.80 24.98 29.19
N PHE A 30 -13.88 24.04 29.42
CA PHE A 30 -14.23 22.68 29.82
C PHE A 30 -14.01 22.51 31.34
N GLN A 31 -15.00 22.86 32.13
CA GLN A 31 -15.08 22.50 33.56
C GLN A 31 -15.56 21.05 33.75
N GLY A 32 -14.98 20.10 33.01
CA GLY A 32 -15.17 18.67 33.25
C GLY A 32 -13.87 18.07 33.76
N LYS A 33 -13.89 17.29 34.86
CA LYS A 33 -12.79 16.37 35.19
C LYS A 33 -12.42 15.65 33.92
N PRO A 34 -11.11 15.55 33.55
CA PRO A 34 -10.72 14.75 32.39
C PRO A 34 -11.36 13.37 32.56
N PRO A 35 -11.98 12.82 31.48
CA PRO A 35 -12.56 11.50 31.58
C PRO A 35 -11.48 10.56 32.09
N SER A 36 -11.76 9.85 33.19
CA SER A 36 -10.86 8.83 33.69
C SER A 36 -10.68 7.82 32.57
N LEU A 37 -9.47 7.75 32.01
CA LEU A 37 -9.11 6.80 30.98
C LEU A 37 -9.26 5.40 31.56
N ASP A 38 -10.35 4.74 31.20
CA ASP A 38 -10.56 3.34 31.56
C ASP A 38 -9.70 2.47 30.63
N PHE A 39 -8.52 2.09 31.12
CA PHE A 39 -7.58 1.26 30.38
C PHE A 39 -8.17 -0.09 29.92
N ASN A 40 -9.26 -0.54 30.52
CA ASN A 40 -9.96 -1.76 30.08
C ASN A 40 -10.71 -1.55 28.75
N LYS A 41 -11.07 -0.29 28.42
CA LYS A 41 -11.72 0.07 27.16
C LYS A 41 -10.75 0.44 26.06
N LEU A 42 -9.49 0.75 26.40
CA LEU A 42 -8.43 1.05 25.45
C LEU A 42 -7.90 -0.27 24.87
N LYS A 43 -7.79 -0.30 23.54
CA LYS A 43 -7.07 -1.35 22.83
C LYS A 43 -5.74 -0.81 22.37
N VAL A 44 -4.70 -1.67 22.42
CA VAL A 44 -3.37 -1.27 21.93
C VAL A 44 -3.46 -1.07 20.43
N GLY A 45 -3.31 0.18 19.99
CA GLY A 45 -3.12 0.47 18.58
C GLY A 45 -1.76 -0.06 18.09
N THR A 46 -1.67 -0.35 16.83
CA THR A 46 -0.43 -0.82 16.17
C THR A 46 0.76 0.08 16.48
N GLN A 47 0.56 1.40 16.44
CA GLN A 47 1.60 2.39 16.73
C GLN A 47 2.11 2.33 18.18
N ILE A 48 1.21 2.12 19.16
CA ILE A 48 1.63 2.03 20.57
C ILE A 48 2.43 0.73 20.79
N LEU A 49 2.06 -0.36 20.12
CA LEU A 49 2.80 -1.60 20.18
C LEU A 49 4.18 -1.45 19.53
N ASP A 50 4.24 -0.82 18.36
CA ASP A 50 5.48 -0.55 17.64
C ASP A 50 6.36 0.45 18.43
N ASP A 51 5.79 1.50 19.04
CA ASP A 51 6.51 2.41 19.93
C ASP A 51 7.01 1.74 21.21
N ALA A 52 6.22 0.83 21.79
CA ALA A 52 6.66 0.07 22.95
C ALA A 52 7.81 -0.88 22.60
N ILE A 53 7.69 -1.58 21.47
CA ILE A 53 8.77 -2.40 20.92
C ILE A 53 10.00 -1.54 20.62
N PHE A 54 9.81 -0.34 20.04
CA PHE A 54 10.88 0.59 19.70
C PHE A 54 11.58 1.18 20.92
N ARG A 55 10.83 1.56 21.97
CA ARG A 55 11.39 2.21 23.17
C ARG A 55 12.02 1.24 24.16
N PHE A 56 11.50 0.02 24.25
CA PHE A 56 11.92 -0.96 25.25
C PHE A 56 12.75 -2.11 24.70
N GLY A 57 12.81 -2.23 23.37
CA GLY A 57 13.70 -3.18 22.74
C GLY A 57 14.96 -2.49 22.24
N ASP A 58 16.11 -2.97 22.60
CA ASP A 58 17.37 -2.70 21.88
C ASP A 58 17.30 -3.17 20.40
N PHE A 59 16.10 -3.62 20.00
CA PHE A 59 15.79 -4.27 18.75
C PHE A 59 15.79 -3.35 17.52
N CYS A 60 15.62 -2.04 17.71
CA CYS A 60 15.66 -1.11 16.58
C CYS A 60 17.00 -0.40 16.40
N ARG A 61 17.97 -0.66 17.25
CA ARG A 61 19.35 -0.47 16.86
C ARG A 61 19.78 -1.73 16.12
N ILE A 62 19.28 -1.89 14.91
CA ILE A 62 19.92 -2.80 13.98
C ILE A 62 21.37 -2.39 14.00
N ASN A 63 22.14 -3.27 14.56
CA ASN A 63 23.58 -3.14 14.54
C ASN A 63 23.92 -2.90 13.06
N PRO A 64 24.55 -1.77 12.65
CA PRO A 64 24.91 -1.55 11.25
C PRO A 64 25.69 -2.73 10.66
N ARG A 65 26.23 -3.60 11.52
CA ARG A 65 26.87 -4.86 11.15
C ARG A 65 25.91 -5.91 10.57
N LEU A 66 24.60 -5.83 10.82
CA LEU A 66 23.59 -6.73 10.20
C LEU A 66 23.24 -6.33 8.76
N ALA A 67 23.48 -5.07 8.40
CA ALA A 67 23.20 -4.54 7.06
C ALA A 67 24.26 -4.90 6.01
N ASN A 68 25.21 -5.80 6.31
CA ASN A 68 26.20 -6.25 5.36
C ASN A 68 25.69 -7.44 4.54
N LYS A 69 25.99 -7.44 3.23
CA LYS A 69 25.59 -8.50 2.28
C LYS A 69 25.85 -9.93 2.80
N PRO A 70 27.03 -10.28 3.38
CA PRO A 70 27.26 -11.62 3.91
C PRO A 70 26.31 -12.03 5.04
N ASN A 71 25.90 -11.09 5.89
CA ASN A 71 24.97 -11.37 6.99
C ASN A 71 23.53 -11.56 6.49
N VAL A 72 23.12 -10.78 5.48
CA VAL A 72 21.83 -10.95 4.84
C VAL A 72 21.73 -12.32 4.18
N LEU A 73 22.74 -12.71 3.39
CA LEU A 73 22.77 -14.03 2.74
C LEU A 73 22.80 -15.15 3.77
N ARG A 74 23.56 -15.03 4.85
CA ARG A 74 23.57 -16.03 5.94
C ARG A 74 22.20 -16.16 6.63
N ALA A 75 21.47 -15.06 6.83
CA ALA A 75 20.14 -15.09 7.39
C ALA A 75 19.14 -15.80 6.47
N ILE A 76 19.28 -15.63 5.16
CA ILE A 76 18.48 -16.32 4.14
C ILE A 76 18.83 -17.81 4.12
N ASP A 77 20.10 -18.16 4.04
CA ASP A 77 20.57 -19.55 3.97
C ASP A 77 20.17 -20.37 5.21
N ASN A 78 20.24 -19.76 6.39
CA ASN A 78 19.85 -20.39 7.64
C ASN A 78 18.33 -20.33 7.92
N TYR A 79 17.55 -19.69 7.03
CA TYR A 79 16.12 -19.45 7.23
C TYR A 79 15.80 -18.80 8.59
N ASP A 80 16.65 -17.85 9.02
CA ASP A 80 16.44 -17.11 10.28
C ASP A 80 15.38 -16.02 10.09
N LEU A 81 14.12 -16.39 10.29
CA LEU A 81 12.96 -15.51 10.11
C LEU A 81 13.07 -14.21 10.93
N LYS A 82 13.60 -14.31 12.15
CA LYS A 82 13.72 -13.13 13.02
C LYS A 82 14.69 -12.13 12.43
N THR A 83 15.90 -12.57 12.09
CA THR A 83 16.92 -11.71 11.48
C THR A 83 16.47 -11.17 10.12
N MET A 84 15.84 -12.00 9.28
CA MET A 84 15.29 -11.54 7.99
C MET A 84 14.26 -10.42 8.16
N ARG A 85 13.35 -10.53 9.12
CA ARG A 85 12.33 -9.52 9.43
C ARG A 85 12.94 -8.23 9.95
N GLU A 86 13.94 -8.31 10.82
CA GLU A 86 14.68 -7.16 11.33
C GLU A 86 15.41 -6.42 10.21
N ILE A 87 16.07 -7.15 9.31
CA ILE A 87 16.72 -6.59 8.12
C ILE A 87 15.69 -5.91 7.21
N SER A 88 14.57 -6.58 6.90
CA SER A 88 13.51 -6.03 6.07
C SER A 88 12.91 -4.75 6.67
N GLU A 89 12.64 -4.72 7.98
CA GLU A 89 12.15 -3.53 8.68
C GLU A 89 13.13 -2.36 8.60
N PHE A 90 14.43 -2.65 8.72
CA PHE A 90 15.48 -1.64 8.60
C PHE A 90 15.52 -1.05 7.18
N PHE A 91 15.58 -1.91 6.15
CA PHE A 91 15.62 -1.43 4.78
C PHE A 91 14.32 -0.73 4.36
N TYR A 92 13.17 -1.13 4.90
CA TYR A 92 11.93 -0.41 4.69
C TYR A 92 11.98 1.04 5.20
N LYS A 93 12.72 1.30 6.28
CA LYS A 93 12.90 2.65 6.85
C LYS A 93 14.02 3.45 6.19
N THR A 94 15.08 2.79 5.73
CA THR A 94 16.31 3.46 5.25
C THR A 94 16.42 3.51 3.74
N SER A 95 15.93 2.49 3.01
CA SER A 95 15.99 2.43 1.56
C SER A 95 14.70 2.91 0.91
N GLY A 96 14.79 4.00 0.15
CA GLY A 96 13.67 4.53 -0.63
C GLY A 96 13.17 3.54 -1.69
N ILE A 97 14.07 2.79 -2.33
CA ILE A 97 13.74 1.79 -3.35
C ILE A 97 12.96 0.65 -2.71
N TYR A 98 13.46 0.06 -1.63
CA TYR A 98 12.82 -1.06 -0.94
C TYR A 98 11.43 -0.71 -0.43
N SER A 99 11.30 0.46 0.23
CA SER A 99 9.99 0.93 0.72
C SER A 99 9.00 1.20 -0.40
N ARG A 100 9.48 1.68 -1.56
CA ARG A 100 8.63 1.96 -2.73
C ARG A 100 8.14 0.68 -3.38
N ILE A 101 8.98 -0.36 -3.52
CA ILE A 101 8.58 -1.68 -4.04
C ILE A 101 7.47 -2.28 -3.17
N ILE A 102 7.66 -2.31 -1.84
CA ILE A 102 6.65 -2.85 -0.92
C ILE A 102 5.33 -2.08 -1.00
N ARG A 103 5.38 -0.74 -1.00
CA ARG A 103 4.17 0.09 -1.11
C ARG A 103 3.49 -0.06 -2.45
N TYR A 104 4.26 -0.14 -3.53
CA TYR A 104 3.74 -0.38 -4.86
C TYR A 104 2.91 -1.67 -4.91
N MET A 105 3.49 -2.78 -4.45
CA MET A 105 2.82 -4.07 -4.40
C MET A 105 1.61 -4.07 -3.44
N ALA A 106 1.74 -3.46 -2.26
CA ALA A 106 0.66 -3.42 -1.27
C ALA A 106 -0.57 -2.63 -1.74
N PHE A 107 -0.36 -1.52 -2.45
CA PHE A 107 -1.43 -0.62 -2.91
C PHE A 107 -1.75 -0.75 -4.40
N MET A 108 -1.25 -1.78 -5.06
CA MET A 108 -1.58 -2.06 -6.45
C MET A 108 -3.08 -2.31 -6.61
N TYR A 109 -3.67 -3.16 -5.77
CA TYR A 109 -5.11 -3.40 -5.73
C TYR A 109 -5.84 -2.26 -5.01
N CYS A 110 -6.99 -1.85 -5.56
CA CYS A 110 -7.85 -0.84 -4.96
C CYS A 110 -8.67 -1.36 -3.79
N TYR A 111 -8.68 -2.69 -3.57
CA TYR A 111 -9.51 -3.37 -2.56
C TYR A 111 -11.00 -3.00 -2.66
N ASP A 112 -11.48 -2.81 -3.87
CA ASP A 112 -12.89 -2.60 -4.15
C ASP A 112 -13.65 -3.89 -3.89
N TRP A 113 -14.73 -3.81 -3.14
CA TRP A 113 -15.49 -4.96 -2.72
C TRP A 113 -16.98 -4.76 -2.92
N PHE A 114 -17.71 -5.87 -3.05
CA PHE A 114 -19.17 -5.86 -3.07
C PHE A 114 -19.73 -7.10 -2.39
N VAL A 115 -20.94 -6.96 -1.86
CA VAL A 115 -21.66 -8.04 -1.20
C VAL A 115 -22.77 -8.53 -2.12
N THR A 116 -22.81 -9.85 -2.31
CA THR A 116 -23.86 -10.51 -3.06
C THR A 116 -24.69 -11.40 -2.12
N PRO A 117 -26.00 -11.21 -2.03
CA PRO A 117 -26.90 -12.15 -1.34
C PRO A 117 -27.18 -13.35 -2.25
N PHE A 118 -26.80 -14.53 -1.82
CA PHE A 118 -27.22 -15.80 -2.44
C PHE A 118 -28.53 -16.25 -1.78
N VAL A 119 -29.62 -16.25 -2.55
CA VAL A 119 -30.93 -16.62 -2.06
C VAL A 119 -31.27 -18.03 -2.56
N ASN A 120 -31.19 -18.98 -1.65
CA ASN A 120 -31.45 -20.39 -1.95
C ASN A 120 -32.94 -20.78 -1.77
N ASP A 121 -33.70 -19.95 -1.05
CA ASP A 121 -35.11 -20.18 -0.76
C ASP A 121 -35.96 -18.97 -1.24
N LYS A 122 -36.86 -19.21 -2.17
CA LYS A 122 -37.73 -18.17 -2.74
C LYS A 122 -38.78 -17.62 -1.75
N GLU A 123 -39.00 -18.30 -0.63
CA GLU A 123 -39.96 -17.88 0.41
C GLU A 123 -39.39 -16.87 1.41
N VAL A 124 -38.11 -16.47 1.26
CA VAL A 124 -37.49 -15.51 2.16
C VAL A 124 -38.12 -14.12 2.00
N LYS A 125 -38.66 -13.59 3.11
CA LYS A 125 -39.25 -12.24 3.13
C LYS A 125 -38.23 -11.19 2.74
N LYS A 126 -38.59 -10.29 1.81
CA LYS A 126 -37.76 -9.19 1.30
C LYS A 126 -37.14 -8.35 2.43
N GLU A 127 -37.93 -8.04 3.47
CA GLU A 127 -37.47 -7.23 4.62
C GLU A 127 -36.34 -7.89 5.37
N LYS A 128 -36.41 -9.23 5.59
CA LYS A 128 -35.36 -9.98 6.26
C LYS A 128 -34.05 -9.99 5.43
N LEU A 129 -34.20 -10.17 4.12
CA LEU A 129 -33.08 -10.14 3.17
C LEU A 129 -32.41 -8.76 3.18
N LEU A 130 -33.17 -7.68 3.07
CA LEU A 130 -32.66 -6.33 3.09
C LEU A 130 -31.97 -5.98 4.42
N LYS A 131 -32.61 -6.37 5.56
CA LYS A 131 -32.01 -6.14 6.89
C LYS A 131 -30.66 -6.83 7.04
N GLY A 132 -30.54 -8.08 6.60
CA GLY A 132 -29.27 -8.81 6.61
C GLY A 132 -28.23 -8.19 5.69
N PHE A 133 -28.63 -7.79 4.49
CA PHE A 133 -27.77 -7.14 3.51
C PHE A 133 -27.19 -5.80 4.02
N TYR A 134 -28.05 -4.91 4.54
CA TYR A 134 -27.59 -3.64 5.12
C TYR A 134 -26.73 -3.85 6.37
N GLY A 135 -27.04 -4.90 7.17
CA GLY A 135 -26.21 -5.29 8.29
C GLY A 135 -24.80 -5.70 7.85
N ALA A 136 -24.69 -6.52 6.83
CA ALA A 136 -23.44 -6.96 6.25
C ALA A 136 -22.61 -5.77 5.71
N LEU A 137 -23.25 -4.87 4.94
CA LEU A 137 -22.60 -3.65 4.45
C LEU A 137 -22.08 -2.77 5.59
N THR A 138 -22.90 -2.58 6.64
CA THR A 138 -22.54 -1.75 7.80
C THR A 138 -21.31 -2.28 8.54
N VAL A 139 -21.19 -3.60 8.70
CA VAL A 139 -20.02 -4.22 9.36
C VAL A 139 -18.75 -3.97 8.55
N LEU A 140 -18.82 -4.16 7.24
CA LEU A 140 -17.68 -3.98 6.35
C LEU A 140 -17.26 -2.50 6.20
N ASP A 141 -18.23 -1.59 6.11
CA ASP A 141 -17.95 -0.15 6.08
C ASP A 141 -17.28 0.32 7.38
N LYS A 142 -17.77 -0.14 8.55
CA LYS A 142 -17.16 0.15 9.84
C LYS A 142 -15.78 -0.47 10.01
N PHE A 143 -15.55 -1.64 9.41
CA PHE A 143 -14.23 -2.27 9.38
C PHE A 143 -13.22 -1.45 8.56
N GLY A 144 -13.70 -0.69 7.59
CA GLY A 144 -12.84 0.13 6.72
C GLY A 144 -11.96 -0.71 5.80
N VAL A 145 -12.57 -1.63 5.05
CA VAL A 145 -11.91 -2.68 4.26
C VAL A 145 -10.70 -2.17 3.48
N LYS A 146 -10.87 -1.13 2.65
CA LYS A 146 -9.80 -0.63 1.78
C LYS A 146 -8.55 -0.19 2.55
N LYS A 147 -8.75 0.60 3.62
CA LYS A 147 -7.65 1.10 4.45
C LYS A 147 -6.97 -0.03 5.21
N THR A 148 -7.77 -0.84 5.90
CA THR A 148 -7.25 -1.90 6.79
C THR A 148 -6.50 -2.98 6.00
N LEU A 149 -7.03 -3.42 4.86
CA LEU A 149 -6.37 -4.43 4.04
C LEU A 149 -5.08 -3.88 3.38
N GLY A 150 -5.07 -2.62 2.95
CA GLY A 150 -3.85 -2.00 2.45
C GLY A 150 -2.74 -1.91 3.50
N GLU A 151 -3.08 -1.53 4.74
CA GLU A 151 -2.13 -1.51 5.86
C GLU A 151 -1.61 -2.92 6.20
N ILE A 152 -2.50 -3.93 6.20
CA ILE A 152 -2.13 -5.34 6.41
C ILE A 152 -1.22 -5.84 5.30
N ALA A 153 -1.51 -5.50 4.04
CA ALA A 153 -0.69 -5.89 2.90
C ALA A 153 0.76 -5.38 3.01
N VAL A 154 0.94 -4.12 3.44
CA VAL A 154 2.29 -3.58 3.71
C VAL A 154 3.02 -4.43 4.76
N GLU A 155 2.34 -4.79 5.85
CA GLU A 155 2.95 -5.61 6.90
C GLU A 155 3.26 -7.03 6.44
N VAL A 156 2.38 -7.65 5.66
CA VAL A 156 2.61 -8.98 5.07
C VAL A 156 3.85 -8.98 4.18
N LEU A 157 3.95 -8.02 3.26
CA LEU A 157 5.07 -7.94 2.33
C LEU A 157 6.40 -7.61 3.04
N LYS A 158 6.34 -6.76 4.06
CA LYS A 158 7.50 -6.34 4.85
C LYS A 158 7.99 -7.42 5.81
N MET A 159 7.09 -8.10 6.52
CA MET A 159 7.42 -9.04 7.59
C MET A 159 7.25 -10.52 7.19
N GLY A 160 6.72 -10.79 6.00
CA GLY A 160 6.40 -12.14 5.52
C GLY A 160 5.05 -12.67 5.96
N ALA A 161 4.59 -12.29 7.15
CA ALA A 161 3.30 -12.67 7.69
C ALA A 161 2.69 -11.54 8.53
N TYR A 162 1.38 -11.50 8.58
CA TYR A 162 0.61 -10.71 9.52
C TYR A 162 -0.19 -11.64 10.44
N TYR A 163 -0.08 -11.42 11.74
CA TYR A 163 -0.89 -12.08 12.75
C TYR A 163 -1.80 -11.07 13.43
N GLY A 164 -3.09 -11.37 13.48
CA GLY A 164 -4.09 -10.49 14.07
C GLY A 164 -5.03 -11.24 15.02
N TYR A 165 -5.58 -10.51 15.97
CA TYR A 165 -6.62 -11.00 16.87
C TYR A 165 -7.90 -10.19 16.64
N LYS A 166 -9.02 -10.88 16.39
CA LYS A 166 -10.33 -10.25 16.15
C LYS A 166 -10.92 -9.76 17.47
N VAL A 167 -11.08 -8.45 17.60
CA VAL A 167 -11.71 -7.83 18.77
C VAL A 167 -13.03 -7.19 18.34
N PRO A 168 -14.19 -7.70 18.81
CA PRO A 168 -15.48 -7.09 18.48
C PRO A 168 -15.59 -5.70 19.15
N VAL A 169 -15.93 -4.68 18.37
CA VAL A 169 -16.11 -3.29 18.83
C VAL A 169 -17.30 -2.66 18.11
N ASN A 170 -18.30 -2.18 18.85
CA ASN A 170 -19.42 -1.38 18.33
C ASN A 170 -20.13 -1.98 17.08
N GLY A 171 -20.32 -3.29 17.05
CA GLY A 171 -20.98 -3.98 15.94
C GLY A 171 -20.11 -4.14 14.69
N SER A 172 -18.79 -4.03 14.84
CA SER A 172 -17.79 -4.40 13.85
C SER A 172 -16.63 -5.13 14.54
N VAL A 173 -15.58 -5.42 13.80
CA VAL A 173 -14.37 -6.08 14.30
C VAL A 173 -13.17 -5.18 14.05
N VAL A 174 -12.30 -5.08 15.05
CA VAL A 174 -10.98 -4.47 14.92
C VAL A 174 -9.95 -5.59 14.97
N LEU A 175 -9.00 -5.59 14.06
CA LEU A 175 -7.86 -6.49 14.10
C LEU A 175 -6.76 -5.88 14.95
N GLN A 176 -6.52 -6.49 16.12
CA GLN A 176 -5.36 -6.15 16.92
C GLN A 176 -4.15 -6.88 16.36
N LYS A 177 -3.16 -6.13 15.85
CA LYS A 177 -1.89 -6.68 15.36
C LYS A 177 -1.15 -7.36 16.51
N LEU A 178 -0.63 -8.54 16.24
CA LEU A 178 0.26 -9.26 17.14
C LEU A 178 1.71 -9.17 16.67
N PRO A 179 2.69 -9.15 17.57
CA PRO A 179 4.10 -9.10 17.22
C PRO A 179 4.53 -10.40 16.49
N VAL A 180 4.88 -10.25 15.22
CA VAL A 180 5.12 -11.38 14.30
C VAL A 180 6.21 -12.33 14.80
N ASN A 181 7.26 -11.81 15.45
CA ASN A 181 8.37 -12.63 15.99
C ASN A 181 7.99 -13.46 17.21
N TYR A 182 6.82 -13.19 17.82
CA TYR A 182 6.27 -13.93 18.94
C TYR A 182 5.03 -14.74 18.56
N CYS A 183 4.73 -14.81 17.26
CA CYS A 183 3.64 -15.61 16.70
C CYS A 183 4.21 -16.69 15.80
N ARG A 184 3.55 -17.84 15.79
CA ARG A 184 3.80 -18.91 14.83
C ARG A 184 2.51 -19.67 14.55
N SER A 185 2.44 -20.36 13.44
CA SER A 185 1.31 -21.23 13.09
C SER A 185 1.86 -22.52 12.52
N ARG A 186 1.69 -23.61 13.25
CA ARG A 186 2.16 -24.94 12.86
C ARG A 186 1.01 -25.92 12.61
N PHE A 187 -0.19 -25.54 13.01
CA PHE A 187 -1.38 -26.38 12.96
C PHE A 187 -2.51 -25.65 12.26
N PHE A 188 -3.44 -26.44 11.76
CA PHE A 188 -4.70 -25.95 11.24
C PHE A 188 -5.85 -26.50 12.07
N CYS A 189 -6.88 -25.69 12.29
CA CYS A 189 -8.17 -26.08 12.84
C CYS A 189 -9.21 -25.94 11.72
N GLY A 190 -9.56 -27.06 11.07
CA GLY A 190 -10.28 -27.00 9.79
C GLY A 190 -9.46 -26.28 8.73
N ASN A 191 -10.02 -25.21 8.13
CA ASN A 191 -9.33 -24.39 7.13
C ASN A 191 -8.63 -23.16 7.73
N LYS A 192 -8.61 -23.02 9.08
CA LYS A 192 -8.04 -21.86 9.74
C LYS A 192 -6.67 -22.18 10.33
N PRO A 193 -5.66 -21.33 10.12
CA PRO A 193 -4.38 -21.49 10.76
C PRO A 193 -4.53 -21.27 12.27
N ALA A 194 -4.05 -22.22 13.07
CA ALA A 194 -4.00 -22.11 14.51
C ALA A 194 -2.77 -21.30 14.91
N VAL A 195 -2.97 -20.18 15.57
CA VAL A 195 -1.91 -19.25 15.96
C VAL A 195 -1.47 -19.51 17.38
N GLU A 196 -0.18 -19.76 17.57
CA GLU A 196 0.47 -19.84 18.87
C GLU A 196 1.18 -18.51 19.16
N PHE A 197 0.99 -17.99 20.37
CA PHE A 197 1.65 -16.78 20.85
C PHE A 197 2.62 -17.07 21.98
N ASN A 198 3.83 -16.52 21.91
CA ASN A 198 4.83 -16.70 22.97
C ASN A 198 4.66 -15.65 24.07
N MET A 199 4.23 -16.09 25.25
CA MET A 199 3.96 -15.23 26.40
C MET A 199 5.20 -14.56 26.99
N LYS A 200 6.42 -15.01 26.60
CA LYS A 200 7.68 -14.34 26.96
C LYS A 200 7.72 -12.88 26.48
N PHE A 201 6.96 -12.54 25.42
CA PHE A 201 6.82 -11.19 24.93
C PHE A 201 6.59 -10.16 26.04
N PHE A 202 5.68 -10.45 26.96
CA PHE A 202 5.34 -9.53 28.04
C PHE A 202 6.48 -9.33 29.04
N ASP A 203 7.34 -10.33 29.25
CA ASP A 203 8.48 -10.23 30.17
C ASP A 203 9.68 -9.56 29.52
N GLU A 204 9.91 -9.82 28.25
CA GLU A 204 11.06 -9.28 27.52
C GLU A 204 10.91 -7.77 27.28
N TYR A 205 9.71 -7.32 26.86
CA TYR A 205 9.47 -5.91 26.55
C TYR A 205 9.05 -5.06 27.74
N PHE A 206 8.36 -5.64 28.72
CA PHE A 206 7.83 -4.90 29.86
C PHE A 206 8.44 -5.39 31.16
N LYS A 207 9.63 -4.88 31.49
CA LYS A 207 10.38 -5.29 32.71
C LYS A 207 9.65 -4.87 33.98
N ASP A 208 9.00 -3.67 33.99
CA ASP A 208 8.19 -3.23 35.11
C ASP A 208 6.86 -3.97 35.19
N THR A 209 6.60 -4.56 36.36
CA THR A 209 5.39 -5.33 36.64
C THR A 209 4.12 -4.51 36.47
N THR A 210 4.12 -3.24 36.90
CA THR A 210 2.96 -2.37 36.81
C THR A 210 2.61 -2.05 35.36
N GLN A 211 3.63 -1.74 34.56
CA GLN A 211 3.50 -1.45 33.14
C GLN A 211 3.05 -2.70 32.37
N ARG A 212 3.64 -3.84 32.67
CA ARG A 212 3.26 -5.15 32.09
C ARG A 212 1.79 -5.46 32.31
N MET A 213 1.31 -5.31 33.55
CA MET A 213 -0.10 -5.57 33.88
C MET A 213 -1.05 -4.59 33.19
N ARG A 214 -0.65 -3.33 33.01
CA ARG A 214 -1.44 -2.35 32.25
C ARG A 214 -1.54 -2.75 30.77
N VAL A 215 -0.41 -3.12 30.15
CA VAL A 215 -0.37 -3.56 28.75
C VAL A 215 -1.18 -4.84 28.58
N LEU A 216 -1.02 -5.82 29.48
CA LEU A 216 -1.78 -7.07 29.42
C LEU A 216 -3.31 -6.85 29.46
N LYS A 217 -3.79 -5.85 30.20
CA LYS A 217 -5.20 -5.47 30.23
C LYS A 217 -5.70 -4.87 28.90
N THR A 218 -4.82 -4.36 28.07
CA THR A 218 -5.19 -3.86 26.73
C THR A 218 -5.31 -4.98 25.71
N PHE A 219 -4.74 -6.16 25.99
CA PHE A 219 -4.92 -7.35 25.20
C PHE A 219 -6.24 -8.06 25.56
N PRO A 220 -6.79 -8.91 24.68
CA PRO A 220 -7.94 -9.74 24.99
C PRO A 220 -7.70 -10.60 26.26
N ALA A 221 -8.80 -10.93 26.97
CA ALA A 221 -8.74 -11.68 28.23
C ALA A 221 -8.02 -13.04 28.12
N GLU A 222 -8.01 -13.62 26.93
CA GLU A 222 -7.31 -14.87 26.62
C GLU A 222 -5.81 -14.77 26.88
N PHE A 223 -5.19 -13.64 26.51
CA PHE A 223 -3.76 -13.40 26.75
C PHE A 223 -3.43 -13.36 28.25
N GLY A 224 -4.34 -12.81 29.06
CA GLY A 224 -4.21 -12.82 30.51
C GLY A 224 -4.16 -14.25 31.07
N LYS A 225 -5.08 -15.10 30.62
CA LYS A 225 -5.11 -16.54 31.00
C LYS A 225 -3.84 -17.27 30.57
N GLY A 226 -3.41 -17.06 29.31
CA GLY A 226 -2.19 -17.63 28.77
C GLY A 226 -0.94 -17.21 29.58
N TYR A 227 -0.86 -15.92 29.93
CA TYR A 227 0.26 -15.37 30.70
C TYR A 227 0.30 -15.93 32.14
N GLU A 228 -0.87 -16.11 32.81
CA GLU A 228 -0.92 -16.76 34.11
C GLU A 228 -0.45 -18.21 34.06
N LEU A 229 -0.87 -18.98 33.04
CA LEU A 229 -0.41 -20.36 32.84
C LEU A 229 1.11 -20.42 32.60
N TYR A 230 1.62 -19.46 31.82
CA TYR A 230 3.06 -19.34 31.60
C TYR A 230 3.82 -19.07 32.89
N LYS A 231 3.36 -18.13 33.74
CA LYS A 231 3.99 -17.84 35.04
C LYS A 231 3.93 -19.02 36.04
N LYS A 232 2.88 -19.83 35.95
CA LYS A 232 2.73 -21.05 36.76
C LYS A 232 3.54 -22.24 36.23
N GLY A 233 4.32 -22.05 35.13
CA GLY A 233 5.09 -23.13 34.49
C GLY A 233 4.24 -24.23 33.84
N LYS A 234 2.94 -23.96 33.59
CA LYS A 234 1.98 -24.92 33.01
C LYS A 234 1.96 -24.91 31.47
N LEU A 235 2.87 -24.19 30.84
CA LEU A 235 3.07 -24.20 29.39
C LEU A 235 4.43 -24.83 29.04
N PRO A 236 4.55 -26.18 29.10
CA PRO A 236 5.76 -26.87 28.72
C PRO A 236 5.99 -26.73 27.19
N PRO A 237 7.23 -26.93 26.72
CA PRO A 237 7.48 -27.00 25.29
C PRO A 237 6.69 -28.16 24.66
N ALA A 238 5.99 -27.88 23.55
CA ALA A 238 5.15 -28.88 22.88
C ALA A 238 6.00 -29.97 22.17
N PHE A 239 7.19 -29.57 21.68
CA PHE A 239 8.12 -30.45 20.96
C PHE A 239 9.55 -30.29 21.48
N GLN A 240 10.37 -31.33 21.24
CA GLN A 240 11.80 -31.29 21.56
C GLN A 240 12.48 -30.17 20.78
N GLY A 241 13.22 -29.31 21.47
CA GLY A 241 13.86 -28.12 20.90
C GLY A 241 13.02 -26.82 20.96
N ASP A 242 11.74 -26.90 21.30
CA ASP A 242 10.91 -25.74 21.54
C ASP A 242 11.26 -25.06 22.89
N THR A 243 11.15 -23.72 22.90
CA THR A 243 11.19 -22.97 24.15
C THR A 243 9.82 -22.97 24.83
N ALA A 244 9.78 -23.01 26.17
CA ALA A 244 8.54 -22.89 26.92
C ALA A 244 7.87 -21.52 26.70
N GLY A 245 6.55 -21.46 26.90
CA GLY A 245 5.79 -20.22 26.90
C GLY A 245 4.89 -20.00 25.67
N TRP A 246 4.83 -20.96 24.76
CA TRP A 246 3.89 -20.91 23.63
C TRP A 246 2.48 -21.28 24.09
N TYR A 247 1.53 -20.40 23.82
CA TYR A 247 0.11 -20.58 24.12
C TYR A 247 -0.69 -20.55 22.83
N LEU A 248 -1.52 -21.58 22.63
CA LEU A 248 -2.41 -21.66 21.48
C LEU A 248 -3.61 -20.72 21.72
N LEU A 249 -3.76 -19.75 20.84
CA LEU A 249 -4.90 -18.82 20.83
C LEU A 249 -6.11 -19.47 20.15
N ASP A 250 -7.30 -18.97 20.46
CA ASP A 250 -8.54 -19.42 19.82
C ASP A 250 -8.47 -19.20 18.30
N PRO A 251 -8.52 -20.26 17.47
CA PRO A 251 -8.46 -20.15 16.02
C PRO A 251 -9.63 -19.36 15.42
N GLU A 252 -10.77 -19.27 16.12
CA GLU A 252 -11.90 -18.47 15.68
C GLU A 252 -11.65 -16.96 15.82
N GLN A 253 -10.78 -16.57 16.74
CA GLN A 253 -10.47 -15.16 17.01
C GLN A 253 -9.17 -14.71 16.33
N THR A 254 -8.34 -15.62 15.87
CA THR A 254 -7.06 -15.28 15.24
C THR A 254 -7.13 -15.32 13.74
N VAL A 255 -6.27 -14.54 13.11
CA VAL A 255 -6.05 -14.52 11.66
C VAL A 255 -4.57 -14.50 11.35
N LYS A 256 -4.20 -15.15 10.26
CA LYS A 256 -2.86 -15.11 9.68
C LYS A 256 -2.98 -14.81 8.20
N PHE A 257 -2.20 -13.86 7.70
CA PHE A 257 -2.08 -13.58 6.28
C PHE A 257 -0.63 -13.70 5.85
N THR A 258 -0.41 -14.24 4.66
CA THR A 258 0.91 -14.40 4.04
C THR A 258 0.83 -14.00 2.56
N ALA A 259 1.93 -13.61 1.95
CA ALA A 259 1.93 -13.27 0.53
C ALA A 259 1.85 -14.54 -0.34
N ASN A 260 2.75 -15.49 -0.12
CA ASN A 260 2.93 -16.69 -0.95
C ASN A 260 2.86 -18.01 -0.16
N GLY A 261 2.32 -17.98 1.07
CA GLY A 261 2.25 -19.14 1.96
C GLY A 261 3.47 -19.31 2.88
N GLU A 262 4.52 -18.56 2.65
CA GLU A 262 5.73 -18.56 3.46
C GLU A 262 5.76 -17.40 4.46
N ASP A 263 6.47 -17.58 5.57
CA ASP A 263 6.49 -16.61 6.67
C ASP A 263 7.68 -15.64 6.63
N HIS A 264 8.46 -15.65 5.53
CA HIS A 264 9.60 -14.74 5.34
C HIS A 264 9.22 -13.49 4.52
N PRO A 265 9.93 -12.36 4.69
CA PRO A 265 9.70 -11.16 3.90
C PRO A 265 9.87 -11.43 2.40
N MET A 266 8.87 -11.08 1.59
CA MET A 266 8.81 -11.46 0.18
C MET A 266 9.99 -10.95 -0.65
N PHE A 267 10.47 -9.74 -0.36
CA PHE A 267 11.53 -9.06 -1.10
C PHE A 267 12.89 -9.10 -0.38
N ILE A 268 13.11 -10.09 0.50
CA ILE A 268 14.38 -10.19 1.24
C ILE A 268 15.58 -10.42 0.30
N SER A 269 15.39 -11.14 -0.80
CA SER A 269 16.40 -11.42 -1.82
C SER A 269 16.87 -10.17 -2.58
N VAL A 270 16.06 -9.12 -2.60
CA VAL A 270 16.39 -7.85 -3.27
C VAL A 270 17.40 -7.02 -2.47
N ILE A 271 17.46 -7.22 -1.16
CA ILE A 271 18.32 -6.41 -0.27
C ILE A 271 19.82 -6.52 -0.60
N PRO A 272 20.38 -7.71 -0.88
CA PRO A 272 21.76 -7.80 -1.34
C PRO A 272 22.08 -6.97 -2.59
N LEU A 273 21.12 -6.88 -3.53
CA LEU A 273 21.27 -6.09 -4.76
C LEU A 273 21.15 -4.59 -4.52
N ILE A 274 20.37 -4.18 -3.52
CA ILE A 274 20.33 -2.77 -3.08
C ILE A 274 21.70 -2.37 -2.53
N LEU A 275 22.34 -3.25 -1.77
CA LEU A 275 23.70 -3.01 -1.27
C LEU A 275 24.72 -2.95 -2.41
N ASP A 276 24.62 -3.83 -3.42
CA ASP A 276 25.46 -3.79 -4.61
C ASP A 276 25.26 -2.47 -5.40
N LEU A 277 24.03 -1.97 -5.47
CA LEU A 277 23.72 -0.69 -6.11
C LEU A 277 24.35 0.48 -5.36
N ASP A 278 24.28 0.49 -4.03
CA ASP A 278 24.91 1.51 -3.21
C ASP A 278 26.45 1.50 -3.40
N GLU A 279 27.07 0.30 -3.43
CA GLU A 279 28.51 0.15 -3.72
C GLU A 279 28.86 0.62 -5.13
N ALA A 280 28.05 0.31 -6.13
CA ALA A 280 28.25 0.74 -7.51
C ALA A 280 28.15 2.27 -7.65
N GLN A 281 27.20 2.90 -6.95
CA GLN A 281 27.06 4.36 -6.91
C GLN A 281 28.28 5.03 -6.23
N ASP A 282 28.79 4.45 -5.16
CA ASP A 282 29.99 4.96 -4.49
C ASP A 282 31.23 4.83 -5.36
N LEU A 283 31.35 3.74 -6.12
CA LEU A 283 32.43 3.57 -7.11
C LEU A 283 32.32 4.59 -8.23
N ASP A 284 31.13 4.86 -8.74
CA ASP A 284 30.91 5.86 -9.79
C ASP A 284 31.24 7.29 -9.29
N ARG A 285 30.86 7.62 -8.06
CA ARG A 285 31.28 8.87 -7.40
C ARG A 285 32.78 8.97 -7.30
N LYS A 286 33.46 7.90 -6.88
CA LYS A 286 34.93 7.87 -6.80
C LYS A 286 35.58 8.03 -8.18
N LYS A 287 35.06 7.35 -9.21
CA LYS A 287 35.49 7.52 -10.60
C LYS A 287 35.31 8.97 -11.07
N THR A 288 34.18 9.58 -10.76
CA THR A 288 33.89 10.97 -11.11
C THR A 288 34.88 11.93 -10.39
N LEU A 289 35.14 11.68 -9.11
CA LEU A 289 36.16 12.47 -8.37
C LEU A 289 37.54 12.27 -8.96
N GLN A 290 37.95 11.05 -9.30
CA GLN A 290 39.23 10.77 -9.96
C GLN A 290 39.35 11.48 -11.31
N ARG A 291 38.29 11.59 -12.10
CA ARG A 291 38.27 12.37 -13.35
C ARG A 291 38.47 13.86 -13.12
N LEU A 292 38.05 14.37 -11.96
CA LEU A 292 38.28 15.78 -11.58
C LEU A 292 39.67 16.02 -11.01
N LEU A 293 40.36 14.99 -10.54
CA LEU A 293 41.73 15.08 -10.06
C LEU A 293 42.68 15.27 -11.25
N LYS A 294 43.30 16.41 -11.33
CA LYS A 294 44.35 16.72 -12.32
C LYS A 294 45.68 16.81 -11.59
N ILE A 295 46.65 16.02 -12.02
CA ILE A 295 48.01 16.12 -11.54
C ILE A 295 48.78 17.02 -12.52
N VAL A 296 49.25 18.15 -12.04
CA VAL A 296 50.12 19.03 -12.81
C VAL A 296 51.55 18.63 -12.50
N ILE A 297 52.22 18.12 -13.49
CA ILE A 297 53.64 17.78 -13.36
C ILE A 297 54.47 19.01 -13.69
N GLN A 298 55.17 19.52 -12.69
CA GLN A 298 56.14 20.57 -12.85
C GLN A 298 57.52 19.93 -13.03
N LYS A 299 58.00 19.93 -14.27
CA LYS A 299 59.32 19.35 -14.61
C LYS A 299 60.38 20.40 -14.43
N MET A 300 61.38 20.10 -13.62
CA MET A 300 62.54 20.96 -13.42
C MET A 300 63.62 20.68 -14.48
N PRO A 301 64.10 21.68 -15.17
CA PRO A 301 65.16 21.49 -16.17
C PRO A 301 66.49 21.05 -15.56
N LEU A 302 67.11 20.08 -16.20
CA LEU A 302 68.49 19.65 -15.93
C LEU A 302 69.41 20.23 -16.99
N ASP A 303 70.66 20.49 -16.60
CA ASP A 303 71.73 20.93 -17.54
C ASP A 303 72.11 19.75 -18.47
N LYS A 304 72.85 20.07 -19.55
CA LYS A 304 73.33 19.07 -20.56
C LYS A 304 74.24 17.98 -19.94
N GLN A 305 74.73 18.19 -18.71
CA GLN A 305 75.51 17.24 -17.94
C GLN A 305 74.66 16.42 -16.93
N GLY A 306 73.40 16.68 -16.83
CA GLY A 306 72.46 16.00 -15.90
C GLY A 306 72.49 16.59 -14.49
N GLU A 307 73.13 17.76 -14.28
CA GLU A 307 73.14 18.46 -13.01
C GLU A 307 71.89 19.37 -12.86
N LEU A 308 71.51 19.60 -11.60
CA LEU A 308 70.38 20.47 -11.26
C LEU A 308 70.70 21.93 -11.60
N ILE A 309 69.87 22.57 -12.45
CA ILE A 309 70.00 23.99 -12.77
C ILE A 309 69.52 24.87 -11.60
N PHE A 310 68.55 24.40 -10.83
CA PHE A 310 68.05 25.10 -9.65
C PHE A 310 68.50 24.42 -8.39
N ASP A 311 68.86 25.24 -7.38
CA ASP A 311 69.12 24.71 -6.06
C ASP A 311 67.88 24.10 -5.43
N VAL A 312 68.01 23.12 -4.53
CA VAL A 312 66.92 22.42 -3.90
C VAL A 312 65.97 23.38 -3.20
N GLU A 313 66.45 24.46 -2.62
CA GLU A 313 65.68 25.50 -1.97
C GLU A 313 64.84 26.30 -2.98
N GLU A 314 65.39 26.62 -4.14
CA GLU A 314 64.65 27.31 -5.24
C GLU A 314 63.54 26.39 -5.85
N ALA A 315 63.85 25.10 -6.04
CA ALA A 315 62.88 24.11 -6.51
C ALA A 315 61.72 23.97 -5.52
N GLN A 316 61.97 24.01 -4.21
CA GLN A 316 60.98 23.98 -3.18
C GLN A 316 60.11 25.26 -3.16
N GLN A 317 60.68 26.42 -3.40
CA GLN A 317 59.98 27.68 -3.51
C GLN A 317 59.05 27.68 -4.77
N LEU A 318 59.55 27.19 -5.89
CA LEU A 318 58.75 27.06 -7.13
C LEU A 318 57.59 26.07 -6.94
N HIS A 319 57.82 24.93 -6.26
CA HIS A 319 56.77 24.01 -5.90
C HIS A 319 55.71 24.66 -5.01
N ASN A 320 56.12 25.33 -3.94
CA ASN A 320 55.22 26.00 -3.01
C ASN A 320 54.37 27.10 -3.72
N ASN A 321 55.00 27.85 -4.62
CA ASN A 321 54.33 28.86 -5.43
C ASN A 321 53.30 28.23 -6.37
N ALA A 322 53.64 27.11 -7.04
CA ALA A 322 52.72 26.36 -7.90
C ALA A 322 51.54 25.79 -7.11
N VAL A 323 51.81 25.20 -5.95
CA VAL A 323 50.76 24.71 -5.02
C VAL A 323 49.86 25.85 -4.56
N GLN A 324 50.45 27.03 -4.20
CA GLN A 324 49.65 28.17 -3.76
C GLN A 324 48.81 28.79 -4.89
N MET A 325 49.31 28.83 -6.13
CA MET A 325 48.57 29.31 -7.29
C MET A 325 47.44 28.36 -7.66
N LEU A 326 47.64 27.06 -7.55
CA LEU A 326 46.67 26.02 -7.93
C LEU A 326 45.76 25.58 -6.77
N SER A 327 46.10 25.95 -5.51
CA SER A 327 45.33 25.58 -4.31
C SER A 327 43.87 26.04 -4.31
N ARG A 328 43.51 27.01 -5.16
CA ARG A 328 42.14 27.48 -5.35
C ARG A 328 41.30 26.61 -6.31
N ALA A 329 41.94 25.72 -7.08
CA ALA A 329 41.28 24.80 -7.99
C ALA A 329 41.09 23.45 -7.30
N ILE A 330 39.83 23.04 -7.14
CA ILE A 330 39.48 21.78 -6.50
C ILE A 330 40.05 20.60 -7.32
N GLY A 331 40.78 19.68 -6.66
CA GLY A 331 41.23 18.43 -7.25
C GLY A 331 42.48 18.57 -8.15
N ILE A 332 43.32 19.57 -7.93
CA ILE A 332 44.63 19.71 -8.61
C ILE A 332 45.75 19.47 -7.62
N ASP A 333 46.52 18.42 -7.85
CA ASP A 333 47.77 18.13 -7.13
C ASP A 333 48.95 18.48 -8.01
N VAL A 334 50.02 19.00 -7.39
CA VAL A 334 51.27 19.37 -8.08
C VAL A 334 52.35 18.39 -7.70
N LEU A 335 52.86 17.66 -8.69
CA LEU A 335 54.05 16.82 -8.54
C LEU A 335 55.24 17.51 -9.18
N THR A 336 56.21 17.90 -8.37
CA THR A 336 57.49 18.46 -8.85
C THR A 336 58.54 17.34 -8.92
N THR A 337 59.13 17.12 -10.08
CA THR A 337 60.10 16.07 -10.31
C THR A 337 61.22 16.53 -11.21
N PHE A 338 62.42 15.98 -11.01
CA PHE A 338 63.59 16.14 -11.87
C PHE A 338 63.68 15.00 -12.90
N ALA A 339 63.00 13.89 -12.67
CA ALA A 339 62.94 12.75 -13.56
C ALA A 339 61.88 12.92 -14.64
N ASP A 340 62.09 12.27 -15.75
CA ASP A 340 61.05 12.11 -16.79
C ASP A 340 59.98 11.14 -16.28
N VAL A 341 58.91 11.68 -15.73
CA VAL A 341 57.77 10.90 -15.27
C VAL A 341 56.68 11.08 -16.28
N GLU A 342 56.38 10.01 -16.99
CA GLU A 342 55.15 9.93 -17.77
C GLU A 342 54.00 9.50 -16.84
N VAL A 343 53.06 10.37 -16.63
CA VAL A 343 51.80 9.97 -16.02
C VAL A 343 50.93 9.42 -17.14
N GLU A 344 50.85 8.09 -17.23
CA GLU A 344 49.75 7.48 -17.97
C GLU A 344 48.48 7.98 -17.33
N SER A 345 47.83 8.94 -17.97
CA SER A 345 46.41 9.19 -17.70
C SER A 345 45.72 7.86 -17.95
N MET A 346 45.10 7.28 -16.92
CA MET A 346 44.14 6.22 -17.14
C MET A 346 43.02 6.85 -17.96
N ASP A 347 43.22 6.85 -19.27
CA ASP A 347 42.32 7.47 -20.23
C ASP A 347 40.93 6.81 -20.09
N ALA A 348 40.03 7.62 -19.62
CA ALA A 348 38.60 7.27 -19.51
C ALA A 348 37.95 6.92 -20.87
N SER A 349 38.66 7.10 -22.00
CA SER A 349 38.16 6.77 -23.33
C SER A 349 37.98 5.28 -23.58
N LYS A 350 38.65 4.40 -22.81
CA LYS A 350 38.33 2.96 -22.75
C LYS A 350 37.26 2.63 -21.74
N ALA A 351 36.81 3.59 -20.93
CA ALA A 351 35.79 3.43 -19.89
C ALA A 351 34.37 3.77 -20.36
N GLU A 352 34.17 4.16 -21.62
CA GLU A 352 32.82 4.34 -22.17
C GLU A 352 32.04 3.02 -22.23
N ALA A 353 32.73 1.87 -22.28
CA ALA A 353 32.10 0.56 -22.09
C ALA A 353 31.65 0.24 -20.64
N GLN A 354 32.09 1.04 -19.65
CA GLN A 354 31.80 0.82 -18.23
C GLN A 354 30.73 1.72 -17.64
N SER A 355 30.16 2.68 -18.39
CA SER A 355 28.99 3.45 -17.96
C SER A 355 27.72 2.57 -17.86
N ASP A 356 27.78 1.35 -18.39
CA ASP A 356 26.68 0.37 -18.39
C ASP A 356 26.64 -0.46 -17.09
N ASP A 357 27.68 -0.39 -16.23
CA ASP A 357 27.74 -1.20 -15.00
C ASP A 357 26.64 -0.78 -14.00
N LEU A 358 26.44 0.52 -13.79
CA LEU A 358 25.40 1.02 -12.92
C LEU A 358 24.01 0.65 -13.46
N ALA A 359 23.76 0.88 -14.74
CA ALA A 359 22.52 0.52 -15.40
C ALA A 359 22.27 -1.00 -15.39
N ARG A 360 23.33 -1.80 -15.47
CA ARG A 360 23.24 -3.27 -15.36
C ARG A 360 22.84 -3.69 -13.95
N VAL A 361 23.45 -3.17 -12.91
CA VAL A 361 23.12 -3.48 -11.51
C VAL A 361 21.70 -3.00 -11.18
N GLU A 362 21.31 -1.81 -11.64
CA GLU A 362 19.96 -1.30 -11.48
C GLU A 362 18.93 -2.20 -12.19
N ARG A 363 19.17 -2.61 -13.43
CA ARG A 363 18.30 -3.54 -14.16
C ARG A 363 18.20 -4.89 -13.48
N GLN A 364 19.30 -5.41 -12.95
CA GLN A 364 19.33 -6.67 -12.20
C GLN A 364 18.48 -6.59 -10.94
N LEU A 365 18.57 -5.48 -10.20
CA LEU A 365 17.76 -5.23 -9.00
C LEU A 365 16.25 -5.27 -9.30
N TYR A 366 15.81 -4.57 -10.34
CA TYR A 366 14.39 -4.57 -10.70
C TYR A 366 13.92 -5.93 -11.25
N ASN A 367 14.77 -6.64 -11.97
CA ASN A 367 14.45 -8.00 -12.45
C ASN A 367 14.28 -8.98 -11.28
N GLU A 368 15.15 -8.92 -10.27
CA GLU A 368 15.06 -9.77 -9.06
C GLU A 368 13.86 -9.39 -8.19
N ALA A 369 13.54 -8.09 -8.12
CA ALA A 369 12.33 -7.63 -7.46
C ALA A 369 11.05 -8.05 -8.19
N GLY A 370 11.16 -8.56 -9.43
CA GLY A 370 10.01 -8.88 -10.28
C GLY A 370 9.20 -7.65 -10.70
N VAL A 371 9.77 -6.45 -10.58
CA VAL A 371 9.09 -5.18 -10.85
C VAL A 371 9.75 -4.49 -12.04
N SER A 372 8.97 -3.98 -12.98
CA SER A 372 9.53 -3.29 -14.13
C SER A 372 10.21 -1.96 -13.72
N GLN A 373 11.47 -1.78 -14.12
CA GLN A 373 12.20 -0.53 -13.95
C GLN A 373 11.43 0.67 -14.57
N MET A 374 10.70 0.45 -15.66
CA MET A 374 9.93 1.47 -16.36
C MET A 374 8.79 2.07 -15.52
N GLN A 375 8.34 1.39 -14.47
CA GLN A 375 7.32 1.93 -13.55
C GLN A 375 7.87 3.04 -12.65
N PHE A 376 9.17 3.07 -12.47
CA PHE A 376 9.86 4.07 -11.65
C PHE A 376 10.51 5.16 -12.50
N ASN A 377 10.62 4.94 -13.82
CA ASN A 377 11.09 5.87 -14.84
C ASN A 377 9.95 6.21 -15.81
N THR A 378 9.96 7.40 -16.39
CA THR A 378 8.84 8.02 -17.12
C THR A 378 8.52 7.42 -18.51
N ASP A 379 9.20 6.38 -18.96
CA ASP A 379 9.05 5.83 -20.30
C ASP A 379 8.01 4.71 -20.33
N GLY A 380 6.77 5.07 -20.72
CA GLY A 380 5.67 4.13 -20.87
C GLY A 380 5.74 3.31 -22.16
N ASN A 381 5.55 1.98 -22.06
CA ASN A 381 5.52 1.07 -23.21
C ASN A 381 4.55 -0.12 -22.98
N ILE A 382 4.12 -0.80 -24.02
CA ILE A 382 3.27 -2.01 -23.98
C ILE A 382 3.88 -3.13 -23.11
N ALA A 383 5.21 -3.20 -23.01
CA ALA A 383 5.92 -4.10 -22.11
C ALA A 383 5.57 -3.84 -20.63
N LEU A 384 5.22 -2.60 -20.26
CA LEU A 384 4.82 -2.21 -18.93
C LEU A 384 3.49 -2.85 -18.50
N GLU A 385 2.49 -2.89 -19.38
CA GLU A 385 1.19 -3.50 -19.09
C GLU A 385 1.33 -4.99 -18.77
N LYS A 386 2.14 -5.71 -19.54
CA LYS A 386 2.42 -7.15 -19.30
C LYS A 386 3.16 -7.38 -17.99
N SER A 387 4.06 -6.46 -17.62
CA SER A 387 4.76 -6.53 -16.32
C SER A 387 3.79 -6.34 -15.16
N ILE A 388 2.88 -5.38 -15.26
CA ILE A 388 1.86 -5.13 -14.22
C ILE A 388 0.95 -6.36 -14.03
N LEU A 389 0.54 -7.03 -15.09
CA LEU A 389 -0.25 -8.26 -15.00
C LEU A 389 0.49 -9.38 -14.26
N ASN A 390 1.80 -9.46 -14.44
CA ASN A 390 2.63 -10.44 -13.72
C ASN A 390 2.74 -10.07 -12.23
N ASP A 391 2.90 -8.78 -11.92
CA ASP A 391 2.95 -8.26 -10.56
C ASP A 391 1.60 -8.48 -9.83
N GLU A 392 0.47 -8.29 -10.52
CA GLU A 392 -0.87 -8.60 -10.00
C GLU A 392 -0.99 -10.08 -9.61
N ALA A 393 -0.48 -11.00 -10.43
CA ALA A 393 -0.52 -12.44 -10.16
C ALA A 393 0.26 -12.79 -8.89
N THR A 394 1.38 -12.11 -8.64
CA THR A 394 2.29 -12.39 -7.52
C THR A 394 1.62 -12.20 -6.16
N ILE A 395 0.75 -11.19 -6.01
CA ILE A 395 0.08 -10.90 -4.74
C ILE A 395 -1.38 -11.39 -4.69
N TYR A 396 -1.88 -12.01 -5.77
CA TYR A 396 -3.28 -12.42 -5.87
C TYR A 396 -3.69 -13.42 -4.77
N ASN A 397 -2.80 -14.31 -4.35
CA ASN A 397 -3.08 -15.25 -3.27
C ASN A 397 -3.41 -14.54 -1.93
N MET A 398 -2.74 -13.43 -1.64
CA MET A 398 -3.04 -12.59 -0.47
C MET A 398 -4.45 -11.99 -0.57
N ILE A 399 -4.87 -11.55 -1.76
CA ILE A 399 -6.22 -11.03 -1.99
C ILE A 399 -7.29 -12.10 -1.71
N LEU A 400 -7.06 -13.33 -2.13
CA LEU A 400 -7.97 -14.46 -1.82
C LEU A 400 -8.08 -14.73 -0.32
N GLN A 401 -6.99 -14.63 0.43
CA GLN A 401 -7.01 -14.75 1.89
C GLN A 401 -7.82 -13.60 2.53
N PHE A 402 -7.69 -12.38 2.01
CA PHE A 402 -8.50 -11.24 2.46
C PHE A 402 -9.98 -11.44 2.18
N GLU A 403 -10.34 -11.93 0.99
CA GLU A 403 -11.72 -12.25 0.63
C GLU A 403 -12.31 -13.32 1.56
N GLN A 404 -11.55 -14.38 1.83
CA GLN A 404 -11.96 -15.41 2.79
C GLN A 404 -12.20 -14.83 4.18
N PHE A 405 -11.30 -13.99 4.66
CA PHE A 405 -11.44 -13.33 5.96
C PHE A 405 -12.68 -12.43 6.03
N LEU A 406 -12.94 -11.63 4.99
CA LEU A 406 -14.15 -10.79 4.93
C LEU A 406 -15.43 -11.64 4.94
N ASN A 407 -15.43 -12.78 4.26
CA ASN A 407 -16.53 -13.74 4.30
C ASN A 407 -16.73 -14.34 5.69
N GLU A 408 -15.64 -14.57 6.46
CA GLU A 408 -15.74 -14.98 7.86
C GLU A 408 -16.39 -13.91 8.74
N LEU A 409 -16.14 -12.62 8.49
CA LEU A 409 -16.80 -11.53 9.23
C LEU A 409 -18.31 -11.50 9.01
N LEU A 410 -18.80 -12.03 7.89
CA LEU A 410 -20.22 -12.09 7.58
C LEU A 410 -20.95 -13.33 8.14
N GLN A 411 -20.23 -14.27 8.78
CA GLN A 411 -20.85 -15.48 9.37
C GLN A 411 -22.03 -15.19 10.31
N PRO A 412 -22.03 -14.15 11.15
CA PRO A 412 -23.18 -13.83 12.00
C PRO A 412 -24.47 -13.53 11.22
N PHE A 413 -24.37 -13.08 9.97
CA PHE A 413 -25.52 -12.83 9.09
C PHE A 413 -25.95 -14.08 8.34
N ASN A 414 -25.09 -15.07 8.23
CA ASN A 414 -25.28 -16.35 7.53
C ASN A 414 -25.86 -17.44 8.44
N THR A 415 -26.69 -17.06 9.44
CA THR A 415 -27.26 -17.99 10.44
C THR A 415 -28.16 -19.07 9.84
N SER A 416 -28.63 -18.85 8.65
CA SER A 416 -29.42 -19.84 7.89
C SER A 416 -28.88 -19.96 6.46
N PRO A 417 -27.67 -20.53 6.26
CA PRO A 417 -27.00 -20.56 4.95
C PRO A 417 -27.80 -21.33 3.90
N LYS A 418 -28.70 -22.24 4.31
CA LYS A 418 -29.63 -22.92 3.41
C LYS A 418 -30.66 -21.98 2.78
N LYS A 419 -30.94 -20.81 3.39
CA LYS A 419 -31.94 -19.85 2.92
C LYS A 419 -31.32 -18.63 2.26
N VAL A 420 -30.42 -17.96 2.95
CA VAL A 420 -29.70 -16.76 2.46
C VAL A 420 -28.28 -16.79 2.96
N GLU A 421 -27.34 -16.55 2.06
CA GLU A 421 -25.92 -16.40 2.37
C GLU A 421 -25.42 -15.09 1.75
N TYR A 422 -24.74 -14.26 2.55
CA TYR A 422 -24.08 -13.04 2.09
C TYR A 422 -22.62 -13.34 1.87
N ARG A 423 -22.14 -13.08 0.65
CA ARG A 423 -20.73 -13.26 0.29
C ARG A 423 -20.13 -11.96 -0.18
N VAL A 424 -18.91 -11.72 0.25
CA VAL A 424 -18.06 -10.62 -0.24
C VAL A 424 -17.20 -11.14 -1.37
N GLN A 425 -17.04 -10.32 -2.39
CA GLN A 425 -16.02 -10.49 -3.41
C GLN A 425 -15.19 -9.22 -3.50
N ILE A 426 -13.87 -9.37 -3.62
CA ILE A 426 -12.94 -8.28 -3.91
C ILE A 426 -12.76 -8.23 -5.43
N LEU A 427 -12.98 -7.06 -6.02
CA LEU A 427 -12.76 -6.86 -7.45
C LEU A 427 -11.26 -6.89 -7.78
N LYS A 428 -10.95 -7.36 -8.98
CA LYS A 428 -9.59 -7.30 -9.51
C LYS A 428 -9.21 -5.90 -10.03
N THR A 429 -9.73 -4.86 -9.38
CA THR A 429 -9.42 -3.48 -9.71
C THR A 429 -8.07 -3.10 -9.16
N THR A 430 -7.21 -2.59 -10.04
CA THR A 430 -5.92 -2.02 -9.69
C THR A 430 -5.88 -0.56 -10.07
N ILE A 431 -4.91 0.18 -9.56
CA ILE A 431 -4.70 1.59 -9.92
C ILE A 431 -4.41 1.78 -11.42
N TYR A 432 -4.09 0.71 -12.13
CA TYR A 432 -3.77 0.74 -13.57
C TYR A 432 -4.96 0.35 -14.44
N ASN A 433 -5.77 -0.65 -14.02
CA ASN A 433 -6.84 -1.24 -14.85
C ASN A 433 -8.26 -0.78 -14.49
N TYR A 434 -8.47 -0.02 -13.39
CA TYR A 434 -9.81 0.31 -12.90
C TYR A 434 -10.70 1.03 -13.93
N LYS A 435 -10.12 1.89 -14.80
CA LYS A 435 -10.88 2.60 -15.84
C LYS A 435 -11.39 1.66 -16.93
N GLU A 436 -10.57 0.70 -17.33
CA GLU A 436 -10.91 -0.30 -18.34
C GLU A 436 -11.96 -1.27 -17.80
N LEU A 437 -11.78 -1.76 -16.55
CA LEU A 437 -12.76 -2.61 -15.90
C LEU A 437 -14.09 -1.88 -15.69
N ALA A 438 -14.08 -0.60 -15.31
CA ALA A 438 -15.31 0.20 -15.19
C ALA A 438 -16.05 0.32 -16.53
N LYS A 439 -15.30 0.51 -17.64
CA LYS A 439 -15.88 0.53 -19.00
C LYS A 439 -16.49 -0.82 -19.37
N LEU A 440 -15.76 -1.91 -19.14
CA LEU A 440 -16.23 -3.27 -19.40
C LEU A 440 -17.48 -3.61 -18.57
N TYR A 441 -17.51 -3.26 -17.29
CA TYR A 441 -18.68 -3.45 -16.44
C TYR A 441 -19.86 -2.56 -16.88
N LYS A 442 -19.61 -1.35 -17.38
CA LYS A 442 -20.65 -0.50 -17.97
C LYS A 442 -21.30 -1.15 -19.20
N GLU A 443 -20.50 -1.74 -20.08
CA GLU A 443 -20.99 -2.50 -21.24
C GLU A 443 -21.81 -3.71 -20.79
N GLN A 444 -21.35 -4.47 -19.79
CA GLN A 444 -22.11 -5.57 -19.20
C GLN A 444 -23.42 -5.12 -18.57
N THR A 445 -23.45 -3.94 -17.94
CA THR A 445 -24.68 -3.37 -17.38
C THR A 445 -25.72 -3.10 -18.46
N GLN A 446 -25.32 -2.71 -19.67
CA GLN A 446 -26.22 -2.52 -20.81
C GLN A 446 -26.87 -3.84 -21.25
N LEU A 447 -26.17 -4.97 -21.04
CA LEU A 447 -26.70 -6.32 -21.27
C LEU A 447 -27.58 -6.85 -20.12
N GLY A 448 -27.82 -6.06 -19.07
CA GLY A 448 -28.68 -6.41 -17.94
C GLY A 448 -27.96 -6.99 -16.72
N TYR A 449 -26.62 -6.99 -16.71
CA TYR A 449 -25.83 -7.41 -15.53
C TYR A 449 -25.84 -6.35 -14.42
N SER A 450 -25.04 -6.56 -13.37
CA SER A 450 -25.04 -5.74 -12.16
C SER A 450 -24.81 -4.24 -12.43
N LYS A 451 -25.69 -3.38 -11.91
CA LYS A 451 -25.56 -1.92 -11.98
C LYS A 451 -24.55 -1.34 -10.97
N PHE A 452 -24.12 -2.14 -9.98
CA PHE A 452 -23.18 -1.71 -8.96
C PHE A 452 -21.72 -1.73 -9.43
N LEU A 453 -21.36 -2.76 -10.20
CA LEU A 453 -19.97 -3.05 -10.56
C LEU A 453 -19.21 -1.86 -11.23
N PRO A 454 -19.81 -1.11 -12.18
CA PRO A 454 -19.11 0.03 -12.78
C PRO A 454 -18.75 1.12 -11.78
N GLN A 455 -19.66 1.41 -10.85
CA GLN A 455 -19.46 2.47 -9.86
C GLN A 455 -18.50 2.02 -8.75
N ILE A 456 -18.56 0.75 -8.37
CA ILE A 456 -17.62 0.15 -7.41
C ILE A 456 -16.20 0.15 -8.00
N ALA A 457 -16.04 -0.22 -9.27
CA ALA A 457 -14.76 -0.17 -9.96
C ALA A 457 -14.18 1.26 -10.06
N LEU A 458 -15.04 2.28 -10.02
CA LEU A 458 -14.64 3.69 -9.90
C LEU A 458 -14.37 4.14 -8.45
N GLY A 459 -14.38 3.21 -7.50
CA GLY A 459 -14.00 3.44 -6.11
C GLY A 459 -15.16 3.76 -5.16
N GLN A 460 -16.41 3.81 -5.62
CA GLN A 460 -17.57 4.04 -4.76
C GLN A 460 -17.89 2.80 -3.92
N SER A 461 -18.33 3.00 -2.68
CA SER A 461 -18.85 1.89 -1.87
C SER A 461 -20.27 1.54 -2.26
N GLN A 462 -20.65 0.27 -2.12
CA GLN A 462 -22.02 -0.20 -2.41
C GLN A 462 -23.07 0.53 -1.56
N SER A 463 -22.73 0.85 -0.31
CA SER A 463 -23.58 1.64 0.59
C SER A 463 -23.81 3.06 0.07
N SER A 464 -22.76 3.73 -0.41
CA SER A 464 -22.85 5.08 -0.98
C SER A 464 -23.69 5.10 -2.25
N ILE A 465 -23.55 4.10 -3.11
CA ILE A 465 -24.34 3.97 -4.34
C ILE A 465 -25.83 3.86 -4.00
N LEU A 466 -26.18 3.01 -3.01
CA LEU A 466 -27.57 2.84 -2.57
C LEU A 466 -28.12 4.11 -1.92
N ALA A 467 -27.34 4.75 -1.06
CA ALA A 467 -27.72 6.00 -0.39
C ALA A 467 -27.95 7.13 -1.40
N ASN A 468 -27.04 7.29 -2.37
CA ASN A 468 -27.18 8.28 -3.42
C ASN A 468 -28.41 8.00 -4.31
N ALA A 469 -28.60 6.75 -4.72
CA ALA A 469 -29.75 6.38 -5.52
C ALA A 469 -31.08 6.68 -4.81
N TYR A 470 -31.19 6.39 -3.51
CA TYR A 470 -32.36 6.74 -2.72
C TYR A 470 -32.52 8.26 -2.61
N PHE A 471 -31.45 8.99 -2.29
CA PHE A 471 -31.51 10.44 -2.12
C PHE A 471 -31.86 11.16 -3.44
N GLU A 472 -31.26 10.76 -4.54
CA GLU A 472 -31.47 11.37 -5.86
C GLU A 472 -32.85 11.05 -6.43
N ASN A 473 -33.32 9.79 -6.31
CA ASN A 473 -34.54 9.37 -6.96
C ASN A 473 -35.77 9.57 -6.08
N ASP A 474 -35.68 9.23 -4.76
CA ASP A 474 -36.86 9.24 -3.88
C ASP A 474 -37.00 10.58 -3.12
N ILE A 475 -35.89 11.24 -2.74
CA ILE A 475 -35.93 12.50 -1.99
C ILE A 475 -35.93 13.72 -2.92
N LEU A 476 -34.98 13.79 -3.87
CA LEU A 476 -34.85 14.93 -4.78
C LEU A 476 -35.69 14.80 -6.05
N ASP A 477 -36.20 13.61 -6.35
CA ASP A 477 -36.99 13.32 -7.57
C ASP A 477 -36.27 13.75 -8.87
N LEU A 478 -34.94 13.56 -8.93
CA LEU A 478 -34.11 14.02 -10.04
C LEU A 478 -34.47 13.33 -11.36
N VAL A 479 -35.05 12.15 -11.33
CA VAL A 479 -35.55 11.43 -12.52
C VAL A 479 -36.60 12.24 -13.26
N ASN A 480 -37.41 13.03 -12.54
CA ASN A 480 -38.42 13.88 -13.13
C ASN A 480 -37.91 15.31 -13.45
N VAL A 481 -36.86 15.76 -12.74
CA VAL A 481 -36.25 17.08 -12.93
C VAL A 481 -35.27 17.06 -14.11
N PHE A 482 -34.43 16.02 -14.18
CA PHE A 482 -33.42 15.85 -15.24
C PHE A 482 -33.81 14.66 -16.13
N ILE A 483 -34.39 14.92 -17.27
CA ILE A 483 -34.67 13.89 -18.27
C ILE A 483 -33.36 13.60 -19.03
N PRO A 484 -32.76 12.40 -18.88
CA PRO A 484 -31.52 12.10 -19.61
C PRO A 484 -31.76 12.18 -21.13
N PRO A 485 -30.87 12.83 -21.89
CA PRO A 485 -31.03 12.98 -23.34
C PRO A 485 -31.10 11.62 -24.09
N LEU A 486 -30.59 10.55 -23.50
CA LEU A 486 -30.64 9.18 -24.05
C LEU A 486 -32.01 8.51 -23.96
N MET A 487 -32.91 9.00 -23.11
CA MET A 487 -34.28 8.43 -23.02
C MET A 487 -35.16 8.82 -24.20
N SER A 488 -34.85 9.88 -24.90
CA SER A 488 -35.64 10.34 -26.04
C SER A 488 -35.52 9.48 -27.30
N SER A 489 -34.44 8.67 -27.41
CA SER A 489 -34.20 7.88 -28.63
C SER A 489 -34.45 6.37 -28.49
N THR A 490 -34.55 5.83 -27.26
CA THR A 490 -34.63 4.39 -27.02
C THR A 490 -35.81 3.92 -26.17
N MET A 491 -36.54 4.80 -25.49
CA MET A 491 -37.75 4.42 -24.76
C MET A 491 -38.98 4.72 -25.60
N ASN A 492 -39.77 3.68 -25.92
CA ASN A 492 -41.11 3.84 -26.44
C ASN A 492 -41.94 4.72 -25.49
N ALA A 493 -42.70 5.66 -26.05
CA ALA A 493 -43.60 6.54 -25.30
C ALA A 493 -44.51 5.78 -24.33
N ASP A 494 -44.86 4.52 -24.64
CA ASP A 494 -45.66 3.62 -23.80
C ASP A 494 -44.97 3.22 -22.48
N VAL A 495 -43.65 3.05 -22.47
CA VAL A 495 -42.91 2.74 -21.25
C VAL A 495 -42.82 3.98 -20.34
N LEU A 496 -42.65 5.17 -20.93
CA LEU A 496 -42.67 6.43 -20.20
C LEU A 496 -44.05 6.72 -19.59
N ASN A 497 -45.10 6.42 -20.31
CA ASN A 497 -46.49 6.58 -19.84
C ASN A 497 -46.84 5.56 -18.73
N ARG A 498 -46.34 4.32 -18.79
CA ARG A 498 -46.50 3.31 -17.71
C ARG A 498 -45.79 3.74 -16.44
N VAL A 499 -44.53 4.24 -16.54
CA VAL A 499 -43.79 4.73 -15.39
C VAL A 499 -44.44 5.96 -14.75
N ARG A 500 -45.04 6.86 -15.58
CA ARG A 500 -45.79 8.02 -15.08
C ARG A 500 -47.15 7.65 -14.48
N ALA A 501 -47.85 6.66 -15.03
CA ALA A 501 -49.11 6.16 -14.50
C ALA A 501 -48.93 5.46 -13.14
N ASP A 502 -47.87 4.69 -12.97
CA ASP A 502 -47.49 4.04 -11.69
C ASP A 502 -47.15 5.05 -10.57
N GLN A 503 -46.76 6.26 -10.95
CA GLN A 503 -46.44 7.35 -10.01
C GLN A 503 -47.61 8.30 -9.73
N GLY A 504 -48.84 7.98 -10.22
CA GLY A 504 -50.05 8.75 -9.95
C GLY A 504 -50.07 10.16 -10.58
N LYS A 505 -49.22 10.45 -11.55
CA LYS A 505 -49.19 11.73 -12.28
C LYS A 505 -50.10 11.66 -13.54
N PRO A 506 -50.88 12.69 -13.84
CA PRO A 506 -51.78 12.67 -14.99
C PRO A 506 -51.00 12.56 -16.29
N ASN A 507 -51.48 11.68 -17.17
CA ASN A 507 -50.94 11.50 -18.53
C ASN A 507 -50.86 12.85 -19.26
N ALA A 508 -49.69 13.23 -19.68
CA ALA A 508 -49.55 14.34 -20.63
C ALA A 508 -50.10 13.89 -21.96
N GLY A 509 -51.34 14.36 -22.22
CA GLY A 509 -52.04 14.38 -23.47
C GLY A 509 -51.93 13.17 -24.40
N SER A 510 -52.92 12.30 -24.34
CA SER A 510 -53.23 11.36 -25.40
C SER A 510 -53.64 12.14 -26.66
N GLY A 511 -52.66 12.47 -27.49
CA GLY A 511 -52.93 12.83 -28.87
C GLY A 511 -53.33 11.58 -29.63
N ASN A 512 -54.60 11.57 -30.07
CA ASN A 512 -55.23 10.57 -30.91
C ASN A 512 -54.30 10.21 -32.09
N SER A 513 -53.73 9.04 -32.12
CA SER A 513 -53.13 8.45 -33.32
C SER A 513 -53.77 7.10 -33.58
N SER A 514 -54.89 7.16 -34.28
CA SER A 514 -55.39 6.02 -35.05
C SER A 514 -54.37 5.66 -36.14
N SER A 515 -54.22 4.35 -36.36
CA SER A 515 -53.58 3.64 -37.46
C SER A 515 -52.04 3.49 -37.39
N GLY A 516 -51.67 2.21 -37.37
CA GLY A 516 -50.37 1.63 -37.43
C GLY A 516 -49.52 2.04 -38.61
N GLU A 517 -48.52 2.82 -38.33
CA GLU A 517 -47.28 2.90 -39.11
C GLU A 517 -46.13 3.20 -38.13
N GLY A 518 -45.06 2.42 -38.25
CA GLY A 518 -43.88 2.54 -37.40
C GLY A 518 -43.22 3.91 -37.51
N PRO A 519 -42.27 4.27 -36.59
CA PRO A 519 -41.61 5.54 -36.54
C PRO A 519 -40.56 5.68 -37.67
N GLY A 520 -41.06 5.78 -38.90
CA GLY A 520 -40.27 6.17 -40.06
C GLY A 520 -40.68 7.60 -40.49
N ARG A 521 -39.73 8.35 -40.96
CA ARG A 521 -39.98 9.67 -41.60
C ARG A 521 -41.07 9.45 -42.67
N LYS A 522 -42.17 10.21 -42.63
CA LYS A 522 -43.20 10.17 -43.67
C LYS A 522 -42.55 10.23 -45.05
N GLU A 523 -42.95 9.27 -45.91
CA GLU A 523 -42.46 9.33 -47.29
C GLU A 523 -42.89 10.66 -47.95
N LEU A 524 -41.89 11.36 -48.48
CA LEU A 524 -42.12 12.55 -49.26
C LEU A 524 -42.76 12.18 -50.58
N ALA A 525 -43.75 12.94 -51.01
CA ALA A 525 -44.37 12.80 -52.34
C ALA A 525 -43.27 12.89 -53.44
N ASP A 526 -43.48 12.23 -54.56
CA ASP A 526 -42.46 12.06 -55.60
C ASP A 526 -42.01 13.40 -56.23
N ASP A 527 -42.82 14.43 -56.17
CA ASP A 527 -42.51 15.82 -56.54
C ASP A 527 -41.54 16.55 -55.57
N GLN A 528 -41.34 15.99 -54.38
CA GLN A 528 -40.47 16.53 -53.32
C GLN A 528 -39.17 15.72 -53.13
N LYS A 529 -38.99 14.64 -53.91
CA LYS A 529 -37.80 13.80 -53.87
C LYS A 529 -36.72 14.32 -54.81
N SER A 530 -35.46 14.27 -54.38
CA SER A 530 -34.37 14.64 -55.29
C SER A 530 -34.20 13.59 -56.40
N GLU A 531 -33.76 14.01 -57.59
CA GLU A 531 -33.54 13.09 -58.75
C GLU A 531 -32.62 11.92 -58.44
N LYS A 532 -31.69 12.07 -57.51
CA LYS A 532 -30.82 10.97 -57.02
C LYS A 532 -31.62 9.90 -56.28
N THR A 533 -32.62 10.28 -55.51
CA THR A 533 -33.48 9.36 -54.73
C THR A 533 -34.40 8.56 -55.65
N ILE A 534 -34.90 9.17 -56.71
CA ILE A 534 -35.75 8.52 -57.71
C ILE A 534 -34.93 7.48 -58.52
N LYS A 535 -33.72 7.87 -58.99
CA LYS A 535 -32.81 6.97 -59.74
C LYS A 535 -32.35 5.76 -58.92
N ASN A 536 -32.09 5.91 -57.63
CA ASN A 536 -31.72 4.78 -56.78
C ASN A 536 -32.86 3.77 -56.54
N ARG A 537 -34.12 4.22 -56.61
CA ARG A 537 -35.30 3.33 -56.47
C ARG A 537 -35.56 2.54 -57.76
N GLU A 538 -35.35 3.15 -58.91
CA GLU A 538 -35.44 2.50 -60.21
C GLU A 538 -34.32 1.50 -60.46
N SER A 539 -33.18 1.62 -59.81
CA SER A 539 -32.09 0.65 -59.89
C SER A 539 -32.21 -0.54 -58.93
N MET A 540 -33.19 -0.54 -58.02
CA MET A 540 -33.48 -1.62 -57.07
C MET A 540 -34.77 -2.36 -57.34
N SER A 541 -35.56 -1.93 -58.33
CA SER A 541 -36.71 -2.67 -58.90
C SER A 541 -36.25 -3.47 -60.11
#